data_e47226a4b1eec5950e117bada1b6c686
#
_entry.id   e47226a4b1eec5950e117bada1b6c686
#
_cell.length_a   1.000
_cell.length_b   1.000
_cell.length_c   1.000
_cell.angle_alpha   90.00
_cell.angle_beta   90.00
_cell.angle_gamma   90.00
#
_symmetry.space_group_name_H-M   'P 1'
#
loop_
_entity.id
_entity.type
_entity.pdbx_description
1 polymer ?
#
loop_
_entity_poly.entity_id
_entity_poly.type
_entity_poly.pdbx_seq_one_letter_code
_entity_poly.pdbx_strand_id
1 'polypeptide(L)'
;MKRKRMLLYMSDFYGYYQEIISELNCQNWDVTWYLDQLRLTSAQIVISKLRKGYKEQLFDAYFKKTLEDNRNEDIDMMLVIFAAGYFKPKHMSLFRQYFPNAEVVYYSWDAIANYPATKALIDSADRAYTFDLADSAMNGISFLPLFYIPSVLKKKKLVYDCSSIMSFQPEKSESMKTLLKTIPPDTHNFIYLRVGNEMLRLRMKLFSRKQIKGLEQYFHKESLSRDDVISTFAASAAVIDCPRPHQNGLTMRTFEVLSLERKLITTNENIKKYEFYTPNNIYVIDEEHKSIPKSFFETPFDTKYTLDEKYSLPHFIQVLTTNP
;
A
#
# COMPACT_ATOMS: atom_id res chain seq x y z
N MET A 1 26.06 20.54 -4.08
CA MET A 1 25.71 19.89 -5.36
C MET A 1 24.34 20.40 -5.81
N LYS A 2 24.08 20.54 -7.14
CA LYS A 2 22.74 20.85 -7.68
C LYS A 2 21.81 19.70 -7.28
N ARG A 3 20.60 20.00 -6.80
CA ARG A 3 19.59 18.97 -6.55
C ARG A 3 19.15 18.35 -7.89
N LYS A 4 18.97 17.03 -7.90
CA LYS A 4 18.33 16.34 -9.03
C LYS A 4 16.84 16.62 -9.00
N ARG A 5 16.18 16.66 -10.16
CA ARG A 5 14.75 16.94 -10.27
C ARG A 5 13.97 15.73 -10.72
N MET A 6 12.81 15.53 -10.10
CA MET A 6 11.95 14.37 -10.31
C MET A 6 10.51 14.77 -10.55
N LEU A 7 9.88 14.14 -11.54
CA LEU A 7 8.43 14.11 -11.65
C LEU A 7 7.90 12.81 -10.99
N LEU A 8 7.21 12.94 -9.86
CA LEU A 8 6.63 11.81 -9.14
C LEU A 8 5.15 11.67 -9.50
N TYR A 9 4.74 10.53 -10.06
CA TYR A 9 3.34 10.17 -10.30
C TYR A 9 2.90 9.08 -9.32
N MET A 10 2.02 9.43 -8.39
CA MET A 10 1.41 8.48 -7.47
C MET A 10 0.09 8.98 -6.89
N SER A 11 -0.73 8.05 -6.41
CA SER A 11 -1.97 8.36 -5.70
C SER A 11 -1.72 9.00 -4.34
N ASP A 12 -2.71 9.75 -3.86
CA ASP A 12 -2.68 10.44 -2.56
C ASP A 12 -3.21 9.58 -1.38
N PHE A 13 -3.29 8.25 -1.56
CA PHE A 13 -3.87 7.39 -0.54
C PHE A 13 -3.04 7.34 0.74
N TYR A 14 -3.71 7.40 1.87
CA TYR A 14 -3.16 7.29 3.24
C TYR A 14 -2.01 8.26 3.58
N GLY A 15 -1.76 9.30 2.76
CA GLY A 15 -0.70 10.28 3.01
C GLY A 15 0.73 9.81 2.74
N TYR A 16 0.94 8.59 2.26
CA TYR A 16 2.29 8.08 1.98
C TYR A 16 3.07 8.93 0.99
N TYR A 17 2.39 9.59 0.04
CA TYR A 17 3.07 10.48 -0.90
C TYR A 17 3.83 11.62 -0.21
N GLN A 18 3.31 12.15 0.91
CA GLN A 18 3.97 13.22 1.67
C GLN A 18 5.27 12.73 2.32
N GLU A 19 5.25 11.53 2.89
CA GLU A 19 6.44 10.92 3.49
C GLU A 19 7.49 10.58 2.43
N ILE A 20 7.07 10.05 1.28
CA ILE A 20 7.96 9.77 0.15
C ILE A 20 8.59 11.05 -0.38
N ILE A 21 7.81 12.13 -0.56
CA ILE A 21 8.35 13.44 -0.99
C ILE A 21 9.33 13.99 0.04
N SER A 22 8.98 13.89 1.33
CA SER A 22 9.86 14.35 2.41
C SER A 22 11.19 13.61 2.38
N GLU A 23 11.18 12.30 2.24
CA GLU A 23 12.39 11.48 2.17
C GLU A 23 13.21 11.75 0.90
N LEU A 24 12.54 11.87 -0.27
CA LEU A 24 13.21 12.26 -1.52
C LEU A 24 13.92 13.61 -1.38
N ASN A 25 13.28 14.59 -0.73
CA ASN A 25 13.90 15.89 -0.46
C ASN A 25 15.12 15.76 0.48
N CYS A 26 15.06 14.89 1.48
CA CYS A 26 16.19 14.56 2.36
C CYS A 26 17.34 13.94 1.58
N GLN A 27 17.06 13.14 0.56
CA GLN A 27 18.04 12.52 -0.33
C GLN A 27 18.44 13.39 -1.53
N ASN A 28 18.26 14.71 -1.40
CA ASN A 28 18.72 15.72 -2.35
C ASN A 28 17.99 15.72 -3.72
N TRP A 29 16.72 15.30 -3.75
CA TRP A 29 15.84 15.45 -4.89
C TRP A 29 14.95 16.69 -4.74
N ASP A 30 14.62 17.34 -5.86
CA ASP A 30 13.59 18.38 -5.98
C ASP A 30 12.40 17.73 -6.70
N VAL A 31 11.27 17.58 -5.99
CA VAL A 31 10.16 16.70 -6.41
C VAL A 31 8.93 17.51 -6.79
N THR A 32 8.48 17.37 -8.02
CA THR A 32 7.15 17.81 -8.46
C THR A 32 6.22 16.60 -8.50
N TRP A 33 5.19 16.61 -7.63
CA TRP A 33 4.25 15.52 -7.52
C TRP A 33 2.98 15.75 -8.33
N TYR A 34 2.54 14.70 -9.00
CA TYR A 34 1.31 14.63 -9.77
C TYR A 34 0.51 13.38 -9.41
N LEU A 35 -0.83 13.49 -9.49
CA LEU A 35 -1.69 12.32 -9.35
C LEU A 35 -1.51 11.37 -10.54
N ASP A 36 -1.44 10.07 -10.26
CA ASP A 36 -1.43 9.00 -11.26
C ASP A 36 -2.82 8.72 -11.85
N GLN A 37 -3.86 9.36 -11.32
CA GLN A 37 -5.25 9.23 -11.75
C GLN A 37 -6.02 10.54 -11.59
N LEU A 38 -7.06 10.73 -12.39
CA LEU A 38 -7.89 11.93 -12.34
C LEU A 38 -8.95 11.86 -11.24
N ARG A 39 -9.15 12.96 -10.55
CA ARG A 39 -10.34 13.22 -9.74
C ARG A 39 -11.43 13.79 -10.65
N LEU A 40 -12.34 12.92 -11.09
CA LEU A 40 -13.42 13.31 -12.01
C LEU A 40 -14.56 14.02 -11.27
N THR A 41 -15.08 15.09 -11.86
CA THR A 41 -16.33 15.73 -11.43
C THR A 41 -17.53 14.81 -11.69
N SER A 42 -18.66 15.06 -11.03
CA SER A 42 -19.90 14.30 -11.25
C SER A 42 -20.33 14.32 -12.72
N ALA A 43 -20.21 15.46 -13.40
CA ALA A 43 -20.51 15.57 -14.83
C ALA A 43 -19.57 14.71 -15.69
N GLN A 44 -18.26 14.72 -15.42
CA GLN A 44 -17.29 13.90 -16.12
C GLN A 44 -17.52 12.39 -15.90
N ILE A 45 -17.97 12.00 -14.70
CA ILE A 45 -18.34 10.60 -14.41
C ILE A 45 -19.52 10.18 -15.30
N VAL A 46 -20.56 11.02 -15.43
CA VAL A 46 -21.73 10.74 -16.30
C VAL A 46 -21.29 10.63 -17.75
N ILE A 47 -20.53 11.61 -18.27
CA ILE A 47 -20.04 11.59 -19.65
C ILE A 47 -19.19 10.34 -19.91
N SER A 48 -18.38 9.93 -18.95
CA SER A 48 -17.51 8.74 -19.10
C SER A 48 -18.28 7.41 -19.22
N LYS A 49 -19.52 7.37 -18.72
CA LYS A 49 -20.39 6.21 -18.91
C LYS A 49 -21.00 6.16 -20.32
N LEU A 50 -21.16 7.30 -20.95
CA LEU A 50 -21.75 7.44 -22.29
C LEU A 50 -20.70 7.39 -23.40
N ARG A 51 -19.49 7.88 -23.14
CA ARG A 51 -18.41 8.00 -24.12
C ARG A 51 -17.19 7.14 -23.75
N LYS A 52 -17.03 6.01 -24.46
CA LYS A 52 -15.86 5.13 -24.31
C LYS A 52 -14.56 5.90 -24.59
N GLY A 53 -13.55 5.70 -23.74
CA GLY A 53 -12.24 6.38 -23.87
C GLY A 53 -12.20 7.83 -23.36
N TYR A 54 -13.31 8.41 -22.89
CA TYR A 54 -13.32 9.79 -22.40
C TYR A 54 -12.37 10.02 -21.23
N LYS A 55 -12.32 9.09 -20.28
CA LYS A 55 -11.37 9.18 -19.14
C LYS A 55 -9.93 9.13 -19.59
N GLU A 56 -9.62 8.30 -20.57
CA GLU A 56 -8.28 8.21 -21.15
C GLU A 56 -7.87 9.51 -21.82
N GLN A 57 -8.75 10.10 -22.63
CA GLN A 57 -8.50 11.40 -23.27
C GLN A 57 -8.26 12.51 -22.25
N LEU A 58 -9.02 12.51 -21.15
CA LEU A 58 -8.80 13.49 -20.08
C LEU A 58 -7.44 13.29 -19.39
N PHE A 59 -7.05 12.03 -19.16
CA PHE A 59 -5.77 11.74 -18.56
C PHE A 59 -4.61 12.07 -19.51
N ASP A 60 -4.73 11.77 -20.82
CA ASP A 60 -3.75 12.14 -21.82
C ASP A 60 -3.50 13.66 -21.83
N ALA A 61 -4.57 14.45 -21.81
CA ALA A 61 -4.48 15.92 -21.77
C ALA A 61 -3.86 16.43 -20.46
N TYR A 62 -4.25 15.83 -19.33
CA TYR A 62 -3.66 16.13 -18.02
C TYR A 62 -2.17 15.82 -18.01
N PHE A 63 -1.78 14.61 -18.42
CA PHE A 63 -0.39 14.18 -18.43
C PHE A 63 0.47 15.10 -19.35
N LYS A 64 -0.02 15.39 -20.56
CA LYS A 64 0.66 16.30 -21.48
C LYS A 64 0.87 17.66 -20.83
N LYS A 65 -0.14 18.19 -20.12
CA LYS A 65 -0.01 19.48 -19.43
C LYS A 65 1.08 19.41 -18.35
N THR A 66 1.19 18.33 -17.57
CA THR A 66 2.26 18.20 -16.57
C THR A 66 3.66 18.26 -17.20
N LEU A 67 3.84 17.71 -18.40
CA LEU A 67 5.10 17.81 -19.15
C LEU A 67 5.36 19.22 -19.66
N GLU A 68 4.34 19.88 -20.19
CA GLU A 68 4.43 21.26 -20.68
C GLU A 68 4.79 22.25 -19.56
N ASP A 69 4.18 22.09 -18.40
CA ASP A 69 4.44 22.91 -17.22
C ASP A 69 5.90 22.80 -16.72
N ASN A 70 6.58 21.67 -17.02
CA ASN A 70 7.98 21.42 -16.63
C ASN A 70 8.97 21.47 -17.80
N ARG A 71 8.54 21.86 -19.02
CA ARG A 71 9.35 21.74 -20.24
C ARG A 71 10.70 22.46 -20.22
N ASN A 72 10.82 23.51 -19.41
CA ASN A 72 12.03 24.32 -19.28
C ASN A 72 12.92 23.88 -18.11
N GLU A 73 12.50 22.82 -17.40
CA GLU A 73 13.22 22.28 -16.27
C GLU A 73 14.14 21.13 -16.72
N ASP A 74 15.24 20.98 -16.03
CA ASP A 74 16.21 19.89 -16.23
C ASP A 74 15.77 18.71 -15.38
N ILE A 75 14.90 17.86 -15.94
CA ILE A 75 14.33 16.70 -15.24
C ILE A 75 15.28 15.51 -15.38
N ASP A 76 15.67 14.92 -14.25
CA ASP A 76 16.56 13.76 -14.19
C ASP A 76 15.80 12.43 -14.17
N MET A 77 14.55 12.43 -13.61
CA MET A 77 13.81 11.19 -13.42
C MET A 77 12.29 11.41 -13.45
N MET A 78 11.56 10.43 -13.99
CA MET A 78 10.15 10.20 -13.75
C MET A 78 10.00 8.94 -12.88
N LEU A 79 9.48 9.09 -11.67
CA LEU A 79 9.15 7.98 -10.79
C LEU A 79 7.63 7.77 -10.80
N VAL A 80 7.20 6.57 -11.19
CA VAL A 80 5.79 6.18 -11.19
C VAL A 80 5.57 5.11 -10.16
N ILE A 81 4.77 5.41 -9.15
CA ILE A 81 4.41 4.46 -8.09
C ILE A 81 2.95 4.05 -8.27
N PHE A 82 2.72 2.80 -8.61
CA PHE A 82 1.45 2.11 -8.80
C PHE A 82 0.69 2.43 -10.09
N ALA A 83 0.30 3.62 -10.41
CA ALA A 83 -0.43 4.02 -11.63
C ALA A 83 -1.62 3.11 -12.03
N ALA A 84 -2.73 3.20 -11.29
CA ALA A 84 -3.93 2.41 -11.53
C ALA A 84 -4.72 2.89 -12.77
N GLY A 85 -4.53 2.22 -13.89
CA GLY A 85 -5.54 2.16 -14.95
C GLY A 85 -5.54 3.24 -16.04
N TYR A 86 -5.07 4.46 -15.79
CA TYR A 86 -5.01 5.51 -16.82
C TYR A 86 -3.62 5.73 -17.39
N PHE A 87 -2.59 5.49 -16.59
CA PHE A 87 -1.22 5.55 -17.02
C PHE A 87 -0.94 4.38 -17.99
N LYS A 88 -0.31 4.64 -19.10
CA LYS A 88 -0.02 3.67 -20.17
C LYS A 88 1.38 3.85 -20.72
N PRO A 89 1.97 2.87 -21.41
CA PRO A 89 3.27 2.98 -22.05
C PRO A 89 3.46 4.23 -22.90
N LYS A 90 2.43 4.68 -23.62
CA LYS A 90 2.46 5.91 -24.43
C LYS A 90 2.84 7.16 -23.63
N HIS A 91 2.51 7.21 -22.32
CA HIS A 91 2.86 8.34 -21.46
C HIS A 91 4.35 8.34 -21.14
N MET A 92 4.96 7.17 -20.91
CA MET A 92 6.41 7.05 -20.76
C MET A 92 7.14 7.43 -22.05
N SER A 93 6.63 7.01 -23.20
CA SER A 93 7.17 7.40 -24.51
C SER A 93 7.05 8.91 -24.74
N LEU A 94 5.93 9.52 -24.36
CA LEU A 94 5.76 10.97 -24.48
C LEU A 94 6.70 11.72 -23.50
N PHE A 95 6.88 11.23 -22.28
CA PHE A 95 7.84 11.80 -21.32
C PHE A 95 9.25 11.85 -21.90
N ARG A 96 9.74 10.76 -22.52
CA ARG A 96 11.06 10.70 -23.14
C ARG A 96 11.23 11.67 -24.32
N GLN A 97 10.15 12.08 -25.00
CA GLN A 97 10.21 13.12 -26.03
C GLN A 97 10.48 14.51 -25.44
N TYR A 98 9.97 14.78 -24.22
CA TYR A 98 10.20 16.05 -23.51
C TYR A 98 11.54 16.06 -22.78
N PHE A 99 11.93 14.92 -22.20
CA PHE A 99 13.10 14.77 -21.32
C PHE A 99 13.93 13.54 -21.75
N PRO A 100 14.67 13.64 -22.87
CA PRO A 100 15.33 12.47 -23.47
C PRO A 100 16.47 11.88 -22.62
N ASN A 101 17.02 12.64 -21.67
CA ASN A 101 18.09 12.20 -20.78
C ASN A 101 17.58 11.73 -19.40
N ALA A 102 16.29 11.86 -19.16
CA ALA A 102 15.69 11.50 -17.88
C ALA A 102 15.35 10.01 -17.82
N GLU A 103 15.60 9.40 -16.68
CA GLU A 103 15.28 8.00 -16.41
C GLU A 103 13.79 7.81 -16.05
N VAL A 104 13.20 6.69 -16.46
CA VAL A 104 11.84 6.29 -16.08
C VAL A 104 11.91 5.09 -15.16
N VAL A 105 11.53 5.28 -13.89
CA VAL A 105 11.47 4.23 -12.88
C VAL A 105 10.02 3.91 -12.54
N TYR A 106 9.66 2.63 -12.54
CA TYR A 106 8.33 2.16 -12.19
C TYR A 106 8.37 1.25 -10.96
N TYR A 107 7.50 1.51 -10.00
CA TYR A 107 7.31 0.65 -8.83
C TYR A 107 5.87 0.14 -8.77
N SER A 108 5.69 -1.20 -8.84
CA SER A 108 4.38 -1.85 -8.68
C SER A 108 4.06 -2.01 -7.21
N TRP A 109 3.07 -1.23 -6.72
CA TRP A 109 2.57 -1.30 -5.33
C TRP A 109 1.39 -2.26 -5.15
N ASP A 110 0.98 -2.97 -6.19
CA ASP A 110 -0.04 -4.02 -6.14
C ASP A 110 0.37 -5.18 -7.04
N ALA A 111 -0.14 -6.38 -6.76
CA ALA A 111 0.19 -7.57 -7.53
C ALA A 111 -0.28 -7.43 -8.99
N ILE A 112 0.51 -7.92 -9.94
CA ILE A 112 0.18 -7.91 -11.38
C ILE A 112 -1.13 -8.66 -11.63
N ALA A 113 -1.40 -9.72 -10.87
CA ALA A 113 -2.67 -10.47 -10.96
C ALA A 113 -3.91 -9.59 -10.72
N ASN A 114 -3.80 -8.58 -9.85
CA ASN A 114 -4.88 -7.63 -9.58
C ASN A 114 -5.00 -6.55 -10.67
N TYR A 115 -3.89 -6.20 -11.32
CA TYR A 115 -3.77 -5.14 -12.33
C TYR A 115 -2.90 -5.59 -13.52
N PRO A 116 -3.38 -6.49 -14.40
CA PRO A 116 -2.58 -7.04 -15.50
C PRO A 116 -1.98 -6.00 -16.45
N ALA A 117 -2.62 -4.82 -16.55
CA ALA A 117 -2.13 -3.72 -17.39
C ALA A 117 -0.78 -3.14 -16.91
N THR A 118 -0.39 -3.37 -15.65
CA THR A 118 0.89 -2.90 -15.09
C THR A 118 2.09 -3.56 -15.75
N LYS A 119 1.93 -4.79 -16.30
CA LYS A 119 3.03 -5.46 -17.02
C LYS A 119 3.55 -4.61 -18.19
N ALA A 120 2.69 -3.99 -18.96
CA ALA A 120 3.12 -3.14 -20.06
C ALA A 120 3.85 -1.86 -19.60
N LEU A 121 3.57 -1.37 -18.39
CA LEU A 121 4.29 -0.26 -17.78
C LEU A 121 5.69 -0.70 -17.31
N ILE A 122 5.77 -1.87 -16.68
CA ILE A 122 7.02 -2.50 -16.29
C ILE A 122 7.94 -2.66 -17.49
N ASP A 123 7.43 -3.22 -18.58
CA ASP A 123 8.19 -3.47 -19.82
C ASP A 123 8.62 -2.16 -20.53
N SER A 124 8.00 -1.02 -20.19
CA SER A 124 8.28 0.30 -20.78
C SER A 124 9.17 1.20 -19.92
N ALA A 125 9.45 0.83 -18.69
CA ALA A 125 10.33 1.57 -17.78
C ALA A 125 11.81 1.20 -18.03
N ASP A 126 12.72 2.08 -17.65
CA ASP A 126 14.17 1.80 -17.70
C ASP A 126 14.56 0.90 -16.51
N ARG A 127 13.93 1.10 -15.35
CA ARG A 127 13.98 0.21 -14.20
C ARG A 127 12.59 -0.03 -13.65
N ALA A 128 12.32 -1.27 -13.28
CA ALA A 128 11.03 -1.63 -12.69
C ALA A 128 11.22 -2.51 -11.45
N TYR A 129 10.37 -2.25 -10.46
CA TYR A 129 10.38 -2.97 -9.19
C TYR A 129 8.98 -3.44 -8.83
N THR A 130 8.91 -4.52 -8.05
CA THR A 130 7.67 -5.04 -7.46
C THR A 130 7.86 -5.38 -5.99
N PHE A 131 6.81 -5.19 -5.19
CA PHE A 131 6.79 -5.61 -3.80
C PHE A 131 6.43 -7.10 -3.63
N ASP A 132 6.00 -7.76 -4.71
CA ASP A 132 5.49 -9.13 -4.69
C ASP A 132 6.56 -10.11 -5.16
N LEU A 133 6.98 -11.03 -4.28
CA LEU A 133 8.01 -12.04 -4.57
C LEU A 133 7.63 -12.95 -5.74
N ALA A 134 6.34 -13.30 -5.88
CA ALA A 134 5.90 -14.15 -6.98
C ALA A 134 5.95 -13.42 -8.31
N ASP A 135 5.53 -12.14 -8.35
CA ASP A 135 5.64 -11.29 -9.54
C ASP A 135 7.10 -11.10 -9.95
N SER A 136 8.01 -10.90 -8.99
CA SER A 136 9.44 -10.80 -9.23
C SER A 136 9.99 -12.06 -9.88
N ALA A 137 9.71 -13.21 -9.28
CA ALA A 137 10.21 -14.50 -9.78
C ALA A 137 9.64 -14.87 -11.17
N MET A 138 8.35 -14.62 -11.41
CA MET A 138 7.68 -14.97 -12.67
C MET A 138 8.01 -14.05 -13.83
N ASN A 139 8.32 -12.79 -13.58
CA ASN A 139 8.47 -11.79 -14.63
C ASN A 139 9.89 -11.21 -14.73
N GLY A 140 10.85 -11.67 -13.91
CA GLY A 140 12.22 -11.15 -13.89
C GLY A 140 12.31 -9.67 -13.46
N ILE A 141 11.35 -9.19 -12.66
CA ILE A 141 11.31 -7.82 -12.16
C ILE A 141 12.10 -7.74 -10.86
N SER A 142 12.83 -6.66 -10.63
CA SER A 142 13.57 -6.47 -9.39
C SER A 142 12.62 -6.44 -8.18
N PHE A 143 12.93 -7.26 -7.16
CA PHE A 143 12.17 -7.27 -5.91
C PHE A 143 12.61 -6.13 -5.02
N LEU A 144 11.65 -5.31 -4.59
CA LEU A 144 11.84 -4.29 -3.57
C LEU A 144 10.60 -4.33 -2.66
N PRO A 145 10.72 -4.80 -1.40
CA PRO A 145 9.58 -4.88 -0.49
C PRO A 145 9.04 -3.49 -0.17
N LEU A 146 7.81 -3.44 0.32
CA LEU A 146 7.27 -2.25 0.96
C LEU A 146 8.06 -1.93 2.24
N PHE A 147 7.78 -0.79 2.86
CA PHE A 147 8.63 -0.19 3.87
C PHE A 147 7.86 0.19 5.14
N TYR A 148 8.59 0.43 6.21
CA TYR A 148 8.10 1.20 7.35
C TYR A 148 8.65 2.64 7.29
N ILE A 149 7.90 3.56 7.86
CA ILE A 149 8.34 4.95 8.05
C ILE A 149 8.93 5.02 9.45
N PRO A 150 10.23 5.36 9.58
CA PRO A 150 10.85 5.49 10.89
C PRO A 150 10.07 6.48 11.75
N SER A 151 9.63 6.04 12.91
CA SER A 151 8.79 6.81 13.82
C SER A 151 9.46 6.87 15.19
N VAL A 152 9.47 8.05 15.80
CA VAL A 152 9.98 8.27 17.18
C VAL A 152 8.91 7.87 18.22
N LEU A 153 7.90 7.08 17.84
CA LEU A 153 6.85 6.69 18.77
C LEU A 153 7.43 5.87 19.92
N LYS A 154 7.36 6.44 21.12
CA LYS A 154 7.66 5.72 22.35
C LYS A 154 6.68 4.55 22.50
N LYS A 155 7.14 3.41 23.05
CA LYS A 155 6.29 2.27 23.42
C LYS A 155 5.08 2.76 24.22
N LYS A 156 3.88 2.61 23.69
CA LYS A 156 2.66 2.96 24.41
C LYS A 156 2.26 1.82 25.37
N LYS A 157 1.58 2.17 26.47
CA LYS A 157 0.90 1.20 27.30
C LYS A 157 -0.12 0.44 26.45
N LEU A 158 -0.12 -0.88 26.55
CA LEU A 158 -1.11 -1.71 25.87
C LEU A 158 -2.51 -1.43 26.41
N VAL A 159 -3.43 -1.19 25.50
CA VAL A 159 -4.85 -0.94 25.76
C VAL A 159 -5.69 -2.08 25.17
N TYR A 160 -5.28 -2.56 23.99
CA TYR A 160 -5.98 -3.61 23.26
C TYR A 160 -5.12 -4.86 23.18
N ASP A 161 -5.77 -6.02 23.30
CA ASP A 161 -5.12 -7.30 22.98
C ASP A 161 -4.93 -7.41 21.48
N CYS A 162 -5.94 -6.98 20.70
CA CYS A 162 -5.86 -7.01 19.25
C CYS A 162 -6.51 -5.78 18.62
N SER A 163 -5.95 -5.31 17.51
CA SER A 163 -6.61 -4.29 16.67
C SER A 163 -6.53 -4.60 15.18
N SER A 164 -7.47 -4.02 14.41
CA SER A 164 -7.46 -4.02 12.95
C SER A 164 -8.10 -2.75 12.45
N ILE A 165 -7.42 -2.00 11.60
CA ILE A 165 -7.93 -0.79 10.94
C ILE A 165 -7.68 -0.93 9.45
N MET A 166 -8.73 -0.96 8.63
CA MET A 166 -8.58 -1.11 7.18
C MET A 166 -9.76 -0.52 6.39
N SER A 167 -9.52 -0.17 5.14
CA SER A 167 -10.59 0.03 4.17
C SER A 167 -11.19 -1.32 3.79
N PHE A 168 -12.47 -1.49 4.09
CA PHE A 168 -13.19 -2.72 3.82
C PHE A 168 -13.54 -2.85 2.35
N GLN A 169 -13.31 -4.01 1.82
CA GLN A 169 -13.68 -4.45 0.48
C GLN A 169 -14.43 -5.77 0.59
N PRO A 170 -15.54 -5.99 -0.17
CA PRO A 170 -16.33 -7.21 -0.08
C PRO A 170 -15.52 -8.50 -0.29
N GLU A 171 -14.46 -8.43 -1.10
CA GLU A 171 -13.57 -9.56 -1.39
C GLU A 171 -12.79 -10.05 -0.15
N LYS A 172 -12.64 -9.19 0.87
CA LYS A 172 -11.94 -9.51 2.13
C LYS A 172 -12.88 -10.08 3.20
N SER A 173 -14.19 -10.16 2.95
CA SER A 173 -15.17 -10.49 3.98
C SER A 173 -14.96 -11.87 4.60
N GLU A 174 -14.70 -12.89 3.81
CA GLU A 174 -14.50 -14.26 4.34
C GLU A 174 -13.18 -14.37 5.11
N SER A 175 -12.08 -13.81 4.58
CA SER A 175 -10.80 -13.78 5.31
C SER A 175 -10.93 -13.02 6.63
N MET A 176 -11.64 -11.87 6.63
CA MET A 176 -11.85 -11.09 7.86
C MET A 176 -12.71 -11.84 8.88
N LYS A 177 -13.78 -12.53 8.46
CA LYS A 177 -14.58 -13.36 9.37
C LYS A 177 -13.77 -14.51 9.95
N THR A 178 -12.95 -15.15 9.13
CA THR A 178 -12.05 -16.22 9.59
C THR A 178 -11.10 -15.67 10.65
N LEU A 179 -10.40 -14.57 10.38
CA LEU A 179 -9.52 -13.91 11.33
C LEU A 179 -10.22 -13.56 12.64
N LEU A 180 -11.40 -12.95 12.60
CA LEU A 180 -12.15 -12.57 13.79
C LEU A 180 -12.61 -13.78 14.63
N LYS A 181 -12.90 -14.92 13.99
CA LYS A 181 -13.28 -16.15 14.70
C LYS A 181 -12.11 -16.83 15.42
N THR A 182 -10.86 -16.54 14.99
CA THR A 182 -9.66 -17.13 15.62
C THR A 182 -9.24 -16.39 16.87
N ILE A 183 -9.76 -15.18 17.10
CA ILE A 183 -9.46 -14.36 18.28
C ILE A 183 -10.21 -14.95 19.50
N PRO A 184 -9.55 -15.10 20.64
CA PRO A 184 -10.23 -15.54 21.86
C PRO A 184 -11.36 -14.57 22.26
N PRO A 185 -12.51 -15.08 22.77
CA PRO A 185 -13.70 -14.24 22.98
C PRO A 185 -13.57 -13.26 24.15
N ASP A 186 -12.64 -13.48 25.07
CA ASP A 186 -12.38 -12.66 26.26
C ASP A 186 -11.30 -11.58 26.02
N THR A 187 -10.95 -11.32 24.76
CA THR A 187 -9.96 -10.29 24.39
C THR A 187 -10.61 -8.93 24.19
N HIS A 188 -9.87 -7.87 24.57
CA HIS A 188 -10.27 -6.47 24.32
C HIS A 188 -9.77 -6.02 22.97
N ASN A 189 -10.67 -5.94 21.98
CA ASN A 189 -10.32 -5.72 20.58
C ASN A 189 -10.82 -4.37 20.05
N PHE A 190 -10.02 -3.74 19.16
CA PHE A 190 -10.38 -2.57 18.39
C PHE A 190 -10.41 -2.90 16.90
N ILE A 191 -11.60 -3.11 16.34
CA ILE A 191 -11.80 -3.45 14.93
C ILE A 191 -12.50 -2.29 14.22
N TYR A 192 -11.84 -1.71 13.21
CA TYR A 192 -12.32 -0.57 12.46
C TYR A 192 -12.28 -0.86 10.95
N LEU A 193 -13.45 -1.12 10.37
CA LEU A 193 -13.61 -1.40 8.95
C LEU A 193 -14.23 -0.20 8.25
N ARG A 194 -13.41 0.59 7.57
CA ARG A 194 -13.89 1.80 6.89
C ARG A 194 -14.64 1.43 5.62
N VAL A 195 -15.90 1.91 5.52
CA VAL A 195 -16.72 1.87 4.30
C VAL A 195 -17.17 3.30 4.00
N GLY A 196 -16.29 4.07 3.35
CA GLY A 196 -16.48 5.53 3.15
C GLY A 196 -17.54 5.90 2.09
N ASN A 197 -17.97 4.97 1.25
CA ASN A 197 -18.93 5.24 0.18
C ASN A 197 -20.34 4.79 0.59
N GLU A 198 -21.27 5.74 0.75
CA GLU A 198 -22.67 5.47 1.13
C GLU A 198 -23.38 4.53 0.12
N MET A 199 -23.14 4.72 -1.18
CA MET A 199 -23.73 3.87 -2.21
C MET A 199 -23.19 2.45 -2.13
N LEU A 200 -21.90 2.29 -1.82
CA LEU A 200 -21.29 0.98 -1.56
C LEU A 200 -21.92 0.34 -0.33
N ARG A 201 -22.11 1.08 0.76
CA ARG A 201 -22.77 0.59 1.99
C ARG A 201 -24.20 0.10 1.68
N LEU A 202 -24.97 0.89 0.92
CA LEU A 202 -26.31 0.51 0.51
C LEU A 202 -26.30 -0.74 -0.37
N ARG A 203 -25.42 -0.77 -1.38
CA ARG A 203 -25.26 -1.94 -2.26
C ARG A 203 -24.88 -3.20 -1.48
N MET A 204 -23.96 -3.10 -0.54
CA MET A 204 -23.56 -4.22 0.32
C MET A 204 -24.75 -4.73 1.14
N LYS A 205 -25.54 -3.83 1.76
CA LYS A 205 -26.75 -4.19 2.50
C LYS A 205 -27.81 -4.91 1.63
N LEU A 206 -27.93 -4.52 0.37
CA LEU A 206 -28.93 -5.08 -0.53
C LEU A 206 -28.48 -6.39 -1.19
N PHE A 207 -27.25 -6.48 -1.65
CA PHE A 207 -26.77 -7.56 -2.52
C PHE A 207 -25.72 -8.48 -1.88
N SER A 208 -25.13 -8.09 -0.75
CA SER A 208 -24.02 -8.82 -0.11
C SER A 208 -24.30 -9.19 1.35
N ARG A 209 -25.57 -9.27 1.76
CA ARG A 209 -25.95 -9.53 3.16
C ARG A 209 -25.25 -10.74 3.78
N LYS A 210 -25.17 -11.86 3.04
CA LYS A 210 -24.45 -13.07 3.54
C LYS A 210 -22.96 -12.81 3.75
N GLN A 211 -22.34 -12.05 2.85
CA GLN A 211 -20.90 -11.76 2.92
C GLN A 211 -20.53 -10.84 4.08
N ILE A 212 -21.39 -9.86 4.39
CA ILE A 212 -21.09 -8.87 5.45
C ILE A 212 -21.66 -9.25 6.82
N LYS A 213 -22.51 -10.29 6.90
CA LYS A 213 -23.15 -10.70 8.15
C LYS A 213 -22.12 -10.93 9.25
N GLY A 214 -22.29 -10.22 10.39
CA GLY A 214 -21.40 -10.25 11.54
C GLY A 214 -20.23 -9.26 11.47
N LEU A 215 -20.03 -8.55 10.36
CA LEU A 215 -19.03 -7.50 10.23
C LEU A 215 -19.61 -6.08 10.37
N GLU A 216 -20.94 -5.94 10.27
CA GLU A 216 -21.62 -4.63 10.22
C GLU A 216 -21.35 -3.76 11.45
N GLN A 217 -21.19 -4.36 12.61
CA GLN A 217 -20.88 -3.68 13.86
C GLN A 217 -19.51 -2.97 13.83
N TYR A 218 -18.61 -3.37 12.95
CA TYR A 218 -17.27 -2.80 12.78
C TYR A 218 -17.18 -1.76 11.66
N PHE A 219 -18.31 -1.49 10.95
CA PHE A 219 -18.31 -0.58 9.81
C PHE A 219 -18.38 0.88 10.25
N HIS A 220 -17.40 1.66 9.80
CA HIS A 220 -17.31 3.09 10.01
C HIS A 220 -17.28 3.84 8.68
N LYS A 221 -17.77 5.08 8.69
CA LYS A 221 -17.80 5.96 7.51
C LYS A 221 -16.51 6.76 7.38
N GLU A 222 -16.08 7.31 8.50
CA GLU A 222 -14.96 8.25 8.56
C GLU A 222 -13.61 7.53 8.36
N SER A 223 -12.61 8.27 7.89
CA SER A 223 -11.22 7.84 7.92
C SER A 223 -10.59 8.24 9.24
N LEU A 224 -9.84 7.33 9.84
CA LEU A 224 -8.91 7.71 10.90
C LEU A 224 -7.70 8.42 10.29
N SER A 225 -7.14 9.37 11.02
CA SER A 225 -5.86 9.96 10.65
C SER A 225 -4.74 8.90 10.71
N ARG A 226 -3.63 9.13 10.02
CA ARG A 226 -2.48 8.23 10.11
C ARG A 226 -1.98 8.13 11.55
N ASP A 227 -1.92 9.23 12.27
CA ASP A 227 -1.48 9.28 13.66
C ASP A 227 -2.39 8.45 14.58
N ASP A 228 -3.71 8.49 14.37
CA ASP A 228 -4.67 7.66 15.12
C ASP A 228 -4.46 6.18 14.82
N VAL A 229 -4.23 5.82 13.55
CA VAL A 229 -3.96 4.43 13.14
C VAL A 229 -2.69 3.91 13.82
N ILE A 230 -1.58 4.62 13.67
CA ILE A 230 -0.28 4.23 14.23
C ILE A 230 -0.34 4.22 15.78
N SER A 231 -1.02 5.20 16.37
CA SER A 231 -1.25 5.28 17.81
C SER A 231 -2.03 4.08 18.34
N THR A 232 -3.06 3.64 17.62
CA THR A 232 -3.86 2.45 17.98
C THR A 232 -3.02 1.18 17.86
N PHE A 233 -2.25 1.03 16.77
CA PHE A 233 -1.36 -0.11 16.62
C PHE A 233 -0.31 -0.14 17.74
N ALA A 234 0.32 0.99 18.07
CA ALA A 234 1.27 1.08 19.18
C ALA A 234 0.67 0.73 20.57
N ALA A 235 -0.65 0.90 20.74
CA ALA A 235 -1.37 0.55 21.95
C ALA A 235 -1.96 -0.88 21.94
N SER A 236 -1.70 -1.69 20.92
CA SER A 236 -2.21 -3.06 20.77
C SER A 236 -1.11 -4.08 20.98
N ALA A 237 -1.42 -5.22 21.64
CA ALA A 237 -0.46 -6.32 21.75
C ALA A 237 -0.22 -6.98 20.39
N ALA A 238 -1.29 -7.15 19.60
CA ALA A 238 -1.21 -7.66 18.23
C ALA A 238 -2.09 -6.85 17.26
N VAL A 239 -1.75 -6.86 15.99
CA VAL A 239 -2.52 -6.21 14.92
C VAL A 239 -2.85 -7.23 13.83
N ILE A 240 -4.10 -7.23 13.40
CA ILE A 240 -4.56 -8.09 12.30
C ILE A 240 -4.31 -7.38 10.97
N ASP A 241 -3.60 -8.05 10.09
CA ASP A 241 -3.49 -7.73 8.68
C ASP A 241 -4.26 -8.73 7.82
N CYS A 242 -5.20 -8.22 7.02
CA CYS A 242 -6.00 -9.02 6.10
C CYS A 242 -5.67 -8.58 4.67
N PRO A 243 -4.70 -9.22 4.00
CA PRO A 243 -4.34 -8.90 2.62
C PRO A 243 -5.48 -9.18 1.64
N ARG A 244 -5.37 -8.70 0.41
CA ARG A 244 -6.30 -9.07 -0.66
C ARG A 244 -6.11 -10.55 -1.02
N PRO A 245 -7.17 -11.23 -1.49
CA PRO A 245 -7.01 -12.54 -2.11
C PRO A 245 -5.96 -12.48 -3.25
N HIS A 246 -5.17 -13.53 -3.37
CA HIS A 246 -4.10 -13.65 -4.39
C HIS A 246 -2.96 -12.62 -4.30
N GLN A 247 -2.85 -11.87 -3.22
CA GLN A 247 -1.71 -11.01 -2.95
C GLN A 247 -0.64 -11.80 -2.19
N ASN A 248 0.50 -12.04 -2.82
CA ASN A 248 1.64 -12.73 -2.20
C ASN A 248 2.57 -11.75 -1.47
N GLY A 249 2.66 -10.51 -1.95
CA GLY A 249 3.47 -9.46 -1.33
C GLY A 249 2.91 -9.04 0.04
N LEU A 250 3.80 -8.65 0.94
CA LEU A 250 3.43 -8.17 2.28
C LEU A 250 2.89 -6.75 2.19
N THR A 251 1.89 -6.44 3.00
CA THR A 251 1.24 -5.11 3.01
C THR A 251 2.07 -4.09 3.79
N MET A 252 1.80 -2.79 3.60
CA MET A 252 2.38 -1.72 4.43
C MET A 252 2.15 -1.97 5.92
N ARG A 253 0.99 -2.53 6.29
CA ARG A 253 0.66 -2.81 7.70
C ARG A 253 1.64 -3.78 8.34
N THR A 254 2.11 -4.78 7.60
CA THR A 254 3.15 -5.70 8.09
C THR A 254 4.36 -4.91 8.61
N PHE A 255 4.87 -4.01 7.79
CA PHE A 255 6.06 -3.23 8.12
C PHE A 255 5.79 -2.18 9.19
N GLU A 256 4.64 -1.49 9.14
CA GLU A 256 4.23 -0.53 10.17
C GLU A 256 4.13 -1.19 11.56
N VAL A 257 3.48 -2.35 11.65
CA VAL A 257 3.24 -3.04 12.91
C VAL A 257 4.54 -3.57 13.51
N LEU A 258 5.36 -4.24 12.69
CA LEU A 258 6.62 -4.82 13.17
C LEU A 258 7.64 -3.75 13.54
N SER A 259 7.64 -2.58 12.86
CA SER A 259 8.49 -1.44 13.23
C SER A 259 8.13 -0.83 14.60
N LEU A 260 6.88 -1.01 15.05
CA LEU A 260 6.42 -0.60 16.37
C LEU A 260 6.73 -1.65 17.45
N GLU A 261 7.41 -2.74 17.12
CA GLU A 261 7.61 -3.91 17.98
C GLU A 261 6.26 -4.44 18.51
N ARG A 262 5.26 -4.53 17.63
CA ARG A 262 3.96 -5.14 17.90
C ARG A 262 3.79 -6.41 17.09
N LYS A 263 3.03 -7.37 17.66
CA LYS A 263 2.82 -8.65 17.01
C LYS A 263 1.84 -8.53 15.85
N LEU A 264 2.00 -9.41 14.87
CA LEU A 264 1.19 -9.44 13.66
C LEU A 264 0.38 -10.73 13.59
N ILE A 265 -0.87 -10.62 13.18
CA ILE A 265 -1.74 -11.74 12.84
C ILE A 265 -2.11 -11.60 11.37
N THR A 266 -1.83 -12.59 10.55
CA THR A 266 -2.06 -12.49 9.10
C THR A 266 -2.47 -13.84 8.50
N THR A 267 -3.09 -13.80 7.31
CA THR A 267 -3.35 -14.98 6.47
C THR A 267 -2.32 -15.13 5.35
N ASN A 268 -1.32 -14.25 5.27
CA ASN A 268 -0.31 -14.32 4.22
C ASN A 268 0.86 -15.20 4.65
N GLU A 269 0.86 -16.45 4.21
CA GLU A 269 1.92 -17.42 4.52
C GLU A 269 3.28 -17.06 3.94
N ASN A 270 3.34 -16.20 2.91
CA ASN A 270 4.61 -15.78 2.31
C ASN A 270 5.50 -15.00 3.29
N ILE A 271 4.94 -14.49 4.40
CA ILE A 271 5.72 -13.85 5.46
C ILE A 271 6.76 -14.80 6.08
N LYS A 272 6.50 -16.12 6.04
CA LYS A 272 7.42 -17.16 6.51
C LYS A 272 8.75 -17.20 5.72
N LYS A 273 8.81 -16.56 4.54
CA LYS A 273 10.01 -16.47 3.69
C LYS A 273 10.95 -15.32 4.06
N TYR A 274 10.55 -14.47 5.00
CA TYR A 274 11.34 -13.30 5.40
C TYR A 274 12.13 -13.58 6.68
N GLU A 275 13.33 -13.03 6.77
CA GLU A 275 14.26 -13.26 7.89
C GLU A 275 13.75 -12.74 9.24
N PHE A 276 12.82 -11.79 9.24
CA PHE A 276 12.21 -11.27 10.47
C PHE A 276 11.04 -12.15 10.97
N TYR A 277 10.72 -13.23 10.27
CA TYR A 277 9.66 -14.12 10.70
C TYR A 277 10.05 -14.92 11.95
N THR A 278 9.20 -14.87 12.96
CA THR A 278 9.21 -15.78 14.11
C THR A 278 7.78 -16.02 14.59
N PRO A 279 7.41 -17.27 14.96
CA PRO A 279 6.06 -17.56 15.47
C PRO A 279 5.71 -16.77 16.75
N ASN A 280 6.72 -16.30 17.51
CA ASN A 280 6.48 -15.44 18.67
C ASN A 280 5.91 -14.08 18.31
N ASN A 281 6.36 -13.49 17.19
CA ASN A 281 5.96 -12.14 16.77
C ASN A 281 4.86 -12.16 15.72
N ILE A 282 4.74 -13.24 14.94
CA ILE A 282 3.87 -13.30 13.77
C ILE A 282 3.07 -14.60 13.80
N TYR A 283 1.76 -14.48 13.95
CA TYR A 283 0.83 -15.60 13.90
C TYR A 283 0.18 -15.69 12.52
N VAL A 284 0.48 -16.76 11.80
CA VAL A 284 -0.11 -17.02 10.48
C VAL A 284 -1.34 -17.93 10.67
N ILE A 285 -2.50 -17.43 10.24
CA ILE A 285 -3.74 -18.21 10.21
C ILE A 285 -3.75 -19.04 8.94
N ASP A 286 -3.71 -20.35 9.09
CA ASP A 286 -3.78 -21.34 8.03
C ASP A 286 -4.74 -22.49 8.43
N GLU A 287 -4.71 -23.61 7.68
CA GLU A 287 -5.59 -24.76 7.98
C GLU A 287 -5.27 -25.42 9.32
N GLU A 288 -4.03 -25.37 9.78
CA GLU A 288 -3.55 -25.98 11.01
C GLU A 288 -3.71 -25.02 12.22
N HIS A 289 -3.59 -23.70 11.99
CA HIS A 289 -3.60 -22.65 13.02
C HIS A 289 -4.90 -21.83 12.98
N LYS A 290 -6.03 -22.46 13.36
CA LYS A 290 -7.38 -21.85 13.32
C LYS A 290 -7.77 -21.12 14.60
N SER A 291 -6.95 -21.14 15.64
CA SER A 291 -7.23 -20.48 16.93
C SER A 291 -5.94 -19.90 17.49
N ILE A 292 -5.96 -18.63 17.81
CA ILE A 292 -4.80 -17.93 18.37
C ILE A 292 -4.74 -18.23 19.88
N PRO A 293 -3.64 -18.81 20.37
CA PRO A 293 -3.52 -19.08 21.81
C PRO A 293 -3.41 -17.77 22.59
N LYS A 294 -4.00 -17.69 23.77
CA LYS A 294 -3.96 -16.49 24.63
C LYS A 294 -2.53 -16.06 24.95
N SER A 295 -1.64 -17.03 25.14
CA SER A 295 -0.21 -16.79 25.35
C SER A 295 0.46 -15.98 24.23
N PHE A 296 -0.06 -16.00 23.01
CA PHE A 296 0.46 -15.16 21.93
C PHE A 296 0.33 -13.67 22.25
N PHE A 297 -0.75 -13.24 22.90
CA PHE A 297 -0.94 -11.84 23.28
C PHE A 297 -0.16 -11.47 24.55
N GLU A 298 0.11 -12.42 25.42
CA GLU A 298 0.74 -12.23 26.74
C GLU A 298 2.26 -12.24 26.68
N THR A 299 2.86 -12.99 25.72
CA THR A 299 4.31 -13.03 25.57
C THR A 299 4.84 -11.73 24.98
N PRO A 300 6.00 -11.21 25.43
CA PRO A 300 6.58 -10.01 24.86
C PRO A 300 7.03 -10.22 23.40
N PHE A 301 7.14 -9.12 22.65
CA PHE A 301 7.74 -9.13 21.33
C PHE A 301 9.21 -9.53 21.42
N ASP A 302 9.66 -10.44 20.56
CA ASP A 302 11.05 -10.86 20.49
C ASP A 302 11.84 -9.87 19.62
N THR A 303 12.63 -9.04 20.28
CA THR A 303 13.42 -7.97 19.65
C THR A 303 14.62 -8.47 18.83
N LYS A 304 14.92 -9.77 18.85
CA LYS A 304 15.93 -10.35 17.94
C LYS A 304 15.46 -10.35 16.48
N TYR A 305 14.13 -10.27 16.26
CA TYR A 305 13.48 -10.31 14.95
C TYR A 305 12.83 -8.97 14.62
N THR A 306 13.48 -7.86 14.97
CA THR A 306 13.08 -6.52 14.52
C THR A 306 13.34 -6.37 13.01
N LEU A 307 12.62 -5.43 12.40
CA LEU A 307 12.88 -5.10 11.00
C LEU A 307 14.26 -4.49 10.81
N ASP A 308 14.99 -4.99 9.83
CA ASP A 308 16.24 -4.40 9.34
C ASP A 308 15.98 -3.04 8.67
N GLU A 309 16.99 -2.17 8.64
CA GLU A 309 16.94 -0.85 8.00
C GLU A 309 16.61 -0.95 6.50
N LYS A 310 16.94 -2.07 5.85
CA LYS A 310 16.60 -2.32 4.45
C LYS A 310 15.08 -2.30 4.16
N TYR A 311 14.24 -2.40 5.20
CA TYR A 311 12.78 -2.24 5.12
C TYR A 311 12.30 -0.83 5.47
N SER A 312 13.21 0.14 5.62
CA SER A 312 12.85 1.52 5.92
C SER A 312 12.52 2.32 4.66
N LEU A 313 11.74 3.40 4.81
CA LEU A 313 11.49 4.35 3.73
C LEU A 313 12.79 4.97 3.16
N PRO A 314 13.78 5.38 3.98
CA PRO A 314 15.06 5.87 3.44
C PRO A 314 15.74 4.89 2.50
N HIS A 315 15.83 3.61 2.87
CA HIS A 315 16.43 2.60 2.01
C HIS A 315 15.59 2.35 0.74
N PHE A 316 14.27 2.29 0.88
CA PHE A 316 13.36 2.14 -0.25
C PHE A 316 13.58 3.24 -1.31
N ILE A 317 13.66 4.50 -0.87
CA ILE A 317 13.94 5.64 -1.76
C ILE A 317 15.34 5.55 -2.36
N GLN A 318 16.35 5.20 -1.55
CA GLN A 318 17.71 5.01 -2.05
C GLN A 318 17.76 4.00 -3.21
N VAL A 319 17.11 2.84 -3.08
CA VAL A 319 17.08 1.81 -4.14
C VAL A 319 16.40 2.35 -5.41
N LEU A 320 15.30 3.08 -5.28
CA LEU A 320 14.60 3.64 -6.44
C LEU A 320 15.40 4.73 -7.16
N THR A 321 16.25 5.47 -6.45
CA THR A 321 16.91 6.69 -6.95
C THR A 321 18.39 6.52 -7.28
N THR A 322 19.03 5.43 -6.86
CA THR A 322 20.41 5.10 -7.23
C THR A 322 20.42 4.06 -8.35
N ASN A 323 21.31 4.25 -9.32
CA ASN A 323 21.61 3.18 -10.27
C ASN A 323 22.36 2.06 -9.55
N PRO A 324 22.00 0.79 -9.82
CA PRO A 324 22.71 -0.36 -9.24
C PRO A 324 24.18 -0.41 -9.67
#